data_b3e7def9967a87154e1c3e1b02359eb6
#
_entry.id   b3e7def9967a87154e1c3e1b02359eb6
#
_cell.length_a   1.000
_cell.length_b   1.000
_cell.length_c   1.000
_cell.angle_alpha   90.00
_cell.angle_beta   90.00
_cell.angle_gamma   90.00
#
_symmetry.space_group_name_H-M   'P 1'
#
loop_
_entity.id
_entity.type
_entity.pdbx_description
1 polymer ?
#
loop_
_entity_poly.entity_id
_entity_poly.type
_entity_poly.pdbx_seq_one_letter_code
_entity_poly.pdbx_strand_id
1 'polypeptide(L)'
;PCSLWPHFFFFFFFPEEFWQHIESQLAQIGTSVDAALGDPARPLLLSVRSGASVSMPGMLDSLLNVGISESVLPGLSRRLGDPRCAMDCYRRFLHQYAALVFGLKPDSVLVPDPFEMLLFELKQKRGVTRDEELSTEDLSALCKQYQEVIAKRTGRTVPEDARTQLREAVYAVLRSFHNPRAEEYRRMQGIPVHIGTAVTLQLMVFGNLGANSATGVVFSRDPRSGEPGLYGEFLPQAQGDDLVSGGFTPRPIGELSALLPAAYQQLASAVASLERRFADLQDVEFTIERGQLFLLQTRSGKRSARAMVRVASDLVREGMISPEEALRRCDPKRFSELLLPMVDPTASAPTIARGLPASPGAAAGPIVFTSQEAAAQRRKGIATILIRAETSTDDIVGIEAAAGLVTTRGGMTSHAAVVARGMGRCAIVGCSALRVDIAKQQVSTREFTLRQGDAVTLDGHRGLLLLGALPLTLSHVQHDADLSRLSG
;
A
#
# COMPACT_ATOMS: atom_id res chain seq x y z
N PRO A 1 -31.14 -26.26 -5.93
CA PRO A 1 -30.49 -26.70 -7.14
C PRO A 1 -30.18 -25.51 -8.02
N CYS A 2 -29.02 -24.88 -7.82
CA CYS A 2 -28.43 -23.85 -8.67
C CYS A 2 -26.93 -23.92 -8.48
N SER A 3 -26.37 -25.00 -8.96
CA SER A 3 -24.95 -25.15 -9.22
C SER A 3 -24.83 -25.26 -10.73
N LEU A 4 -24.29 -24.24 -11.37
CA LEU A 4 -23.70 -24.31 -12.71
C LEU A 4 -23.60 -22.86 -13.26
N TRP A 5 -22.66 -22.09 -12.68
CA TRP A 5 -22.04 -21.03 -13.46
C TRP A 5 -20.67 -21.57 -13.85
N PRO A 6 -20.43 -21.87 -15.14
CA PRO A 6 -19.11 -22.24 -15.60
C PRO A 6 -18.22 -21.02 -15.41
N HIS A 7 -17.02 -21.26 -14.89
CA HIS A 7 -15.91 -20.31 -14.90
C HIS A 7 -15.68 -19.93 -16.37
N PHE A 8 -16.26 -18.83 -16.81
CA PHE A 8 -15.87 -18.18 -18.04
C PHE A 8 -14.47 -17.63 -17.79
N PHE A 9 -13.46 -18.41 -18.11
CA PHE A 9 -12.13 -17.93 -18.39
C PHE A 9 -12.27 -16.96 -19.58
N PHE A 10 -12.43 -15.69 -19.33
CA PHE A 10 -12.16 -14.66 -20.31
C PHE A 10 -10.67 -14.74 -20.64
N PHE A 11 -10.31 -15.55 -21.60
CA PHE A 11 -9.06 -15.41 -22.30
C PHE A 11 -9.17 -14.09 -23.07
N PHE A 12 -8.61 -13.02 -22.53
CA PHE A 12 -8.32 -11.83 -23.30
C PHE A 12 -7.25 -12.20 -24.31
N PHE A 13 -7.67 -12.63 -25.50
CA PHE A 13 -6.77 -12.80 -26.61
C PHE A 13 -6.65 -11.44 -27.30
N PHE A 14 -5.61 -10.68 -26.95
CA PHE A 14 -5.28 -9.51 -27.75
C PHE A 14 -4.70 -9.97 -29.09
N PRO A 15 -5.19 -9.43 -30.23
CA PRO A 15 -4.67 -9.76 -31.55
C PRO A 15 -3.18 -9.33 -31.67
N GLU A 16 -2.44 -9.94 -32.58
CA GLU A 16 -1.00 -9.67 -32.70
C GLU A 16 -0.72 -8.20 -33.08
N GLU A 17 -1.62 -7.54 -33.81
CA GLU A 17 -1.53 -6.10 -34.13
C GLU A 17 -1.49 -5.22 -32.86
N PHE A 18 -2.21 -5.63 -31.82
CA PHE A 18 -2.15 -4.95 -30.51
C PHE A 18 -0.74 -5.03 -29.91
N TRP A 19 -0.12 -6.21 -29.95
CA TRP A 19 1.23 -6.39 -29.44
C TRP A 19 2.27 -5.67 -30.29
N GLN A 20 2.13 -5.65 -31.61
CA GLN A 20 2.98 -4.87 -32.51
C GLN A 20 2.90 -3.37 -32.20
N HIS A 21 1.70 -2.87 -31.91
CA HIS A 21 1.55 -1.47 -31.49
C HIS A 21 2.26 -1.19 -30.17
N ILE A 22 2.13 -2.04 -29.17
CA ILE A 22 2.86 -1.91 -27.89
C ILE A 22 4.37 -1.91 -28.14
N GLU A 23 4.89 -2.84 -28.92
CA GLU A 23 6.31 -2.93 -29.25
C GLU A 23 6.82 -1.67 -29.94
N SER A 24 6.05 -1.10 -30.86
CA SER A 24 6.37 0.15 -31.51
C SER A 24 6.47 1.32 -30.51
N GLN A 25 5.53 1.42 -29.56
CA GLN A 25 5.57 2.45 -28.52
C GLN A 25 6.75 2.22 -27.56
N LEU A 26 7.04 0.98 -27.20
CA LEU A 26 8.20 0.65 -26.36
C LEU A 26 9.52 0.96 -27.05
N ALA A 27 9.62 0.78 -28.36
CA ALA A 27 10.79 1.16 -29.14
C ALA A 27 11.03 2.68 -29.11
N GLN A 28 9.95 3.50 -29.20
CA GLN A 28 10.02 4.95 -29.08
C GLN A 28 10.49 5.38 -27.68
N ILE A 29 9.91 4.80 -26.63
CA ILE A 29 10.33 5.02 -25.25
C ILE A 29 11.79 4.61 -25.07
N GLY A 30 12.17 3.43 -25.57
CA GLY A 30 13.53 2.91 -25.50
C GLY A 30 14.57 3.84 -26.15
N THR A 31 14.21 4.42 -27.30
CA THR A 31 15.06 5.41 -27.98
C THR A 31 15.32 6.64 -27.11
N SER A 32 14.33 7.12 -26.37
CA SER A 32 14.46 8.31 -25.51
C SER A 32 15.42 8.11 -24.33
N VAL A 33 15.66 6.87 -23.92
CA VAL A 33 16.52 6.50 -22.78
C VAL A 33 17.70 5.60 -23.16
N ASP A 34 17.97 5.44 -24.44
CA ASP A 34 19.02 4.58 -25.00
C ASP A 34 18.97 3.15 -24.41
N ALA A 35 17.81 2.50 -24.52
CA ALA A 35 17.59 1.15 -24.00
C ALA A 35 16.56 0.40 -24.85
N ALA A 36 16.55 -0.94 -24.78
CA ALA A 36 15.54 -1.74 -25.44
C ALA A 36 15.10 -2.94 -24.56
N LEU A 37 13.84 -3.33 -24.70
CA LEU A 37 13.28 -4.45 -23.96
C LEU A 37 13.96 -5.75 -24.40
N GLY A 38 14.58 -6.46 -23.45
CA GLY A 38 15.32 -7.70 -23.70
C GLY A 38 16.72 -7.54 -24.33
N ASP A 39 17.22 -6.31 -24.50
CA ASP A 39 18.60 -6.08 -24.98
C ASP A 39 19.61 -6.35 -23.86
N PRO A 40 20.52 -7.35 -23.99
CA PRO A 40 21.49 -7.67 -22.96
C PRO A 40 22.54 -6.57 -22.72
N ALA A 41 22.75 -5.67 -23.67
CA ALA A 41 23.72 -4.59 -23.55
C ALA A 41 23.12 -3.30 -22.95
N ARG A 42 21.89 -2.98 -23.36
CA ARG A 42 21.17 -1.76 -22.98
C ARG A 42 19.74 -2.08 -22.53
N PRO A 43 19.57 -2.80 -21.42
CA PRO A 43 18.29 -3.31 -21.00
C PRO A 43 17.30 -2.20 -20.61
N LEU A 44 16.08 -2.33 -21.09
CA LEU A 44 14.92 -1.57 -20.67
C LEU A 44 14.10 -2.43 -19.70
N LEU A 45 13.86 -1.92 -18.50
CA LEU A 45 12.94 -2.55 -17.56
C LEU A 45 11.66 -1.75 -17.41
N LEU A 46 10.54 -2.45 -17.23
CA LEU A 46 9.22 -1.89 -17.14
C LEU A 46 8.54 -2.26 -15.81
N SER A 47 7.70 -1.37 -15.32
CA SER A 47 6.61 -1.70 -14.42
C SER A 47 5.33 -1.84 -15.22
N VAL A 48 4.57 -2.91 -14.95
CA VAL A 48 3.24 -3.17 -15.52
C VAL A 48 2.23 -2.90 -14.42
N ARG A 49 1.48 -1.81 -14.54
CA ARG A 49 0.62 -1.28 -13.47
C ARG A 49 -0.84 -1.28 -13.90
N SER A 50 -1.74 -1.59 -12.96
CA SER A 50 -3.18 -1.42 -13.16
C SER A 50 -3.58 0.05 -13.11
N GLY A 51 -4.60 0.42 -13.87
CA GLY A 51 -5.14 1.78 -13.93
C GLY A 51 -6.66 1.78 -14.04
N ALA A 52 -7.37 1.56 -12.93
CA ALA A 52 -8.82 1.68 -12.91
C ALA A 52 -9.26 3.15 -12.80
N SER A 53 -10.40 3.48 -13.41
CA SER A 53 -11.00 4.83 -13.37
C SER A 53 -11.42 5.25 -11.95
N VAL A 54 -11.69 4.27 -11.08
CA VAL A 54 -11.93 4.47 -9.65
C VAL A 54 -10.75 3.93 -8.87
N SER A 55 -10.19 4.75 -7.99
CA SER A 55 -9.04 4.34 -7.16
C SER A 55 -9.41 3.19 -6.23
N MET A 56 -8.68 2.08 -6.34
CA MET A 56 -8.80 0.88 -5.50
C MET A 56 -7.42 0.56 -4.89
N PRO A 57 -6.97 1.31 -3.85
CA PRO A 57 -5.62 1.20 -3.32
C PRO A 57 -5.31 -0.20 -2.80
N GLY A 58 -4.22 -0.81 -3.27
CA GLY A 58 -3.78 -2.14 -2.87
C GLY A 58 -4.64 -3.31 -3.36
N MET A 59 -5.72 -3.05 -4.15
CA MET A 59 -6.63 -4.10 -4.60
C MET A 59 -6.21 -4.76 -5.90
N LEU A 60 -5.56 -3.99 -6.77
CA LEU A 60 -5.09 -4.43 -8.07
C LEU A 60 -3.58 -4.64 -8.01
N ASP A 61 -3.13 -5.60 -8.79
CA ASP A 61 -1.72 -5.98 -8.81
C ASP A 61 -0.89 -5.08 -9.75
N SER A 62 0.40 -5.02 -9.49
CA SER A 62 1.42 -4.45 -10.36
C SER A 62 2.61 -5.39 -10.38
N LEU A 63 3.31 -5.48 -11.51
CA LEU A 63 4.53 -6.25 -11.63
C LEU A 63 5.69 -5.33 -12.00
N LEU A 64 6.75 -5.35 -11.20
CA LEU A 64 7.94 -4.51 -11.38
C LEU A 64 9.05 -5.31 -12.07
N ASN A 65 10.03 -4.59 -12.61
CA ASN A 65 11.24 -5.14 -13.20
C ASN A 65 11.00 -6.09 -14.40
N VAL A 66 9.90 -5.96 -15.13
CA VAL A 66 9.60 -6.76 -16.32
C VAL A 66 10.65 -6.49 -17.41
N GLY A 67 11.16 -7.54 -18.02
CA GLY A 67 12.27 -7.50 -18.98
C GLY A 67 13.61 -7.91 -18.38
N ILE A 68 13.66 -8.21 -17.08
CA ILE A 68 14.88 -8.70 -16.42
C ILE A 68 15.02 -10.23 -16.59
N SER A 69 16.23 -10.68 -16.88
CA SER A 69 16.60 -12.10 -17.00
C SER A 69 18.08 -12.28 -16.70
N GLU A 70 18.54 -13.51 -16.56
CA GLU A 70 19.96 -13.78 -16.31
C GLU A 70 20.86 -13.22 -17.42
N SER A 71 20.44 -13.30 -18.67
CA SER A 71 21.17 -12.77 -19.82
C SER A 71 21.26 -11.24 -19.82
N VAL A 72 20.28 -10.57 -19.21
CA VAL A 72 20.19 -9.08 -19.13
C VAL A 72 20.96 -8.51 -17.93
N LEU A 73 21.15 -9.28 -16.86
CA LEU A 73 21.79 -8.81 -15.62
C LEU A 73 23.15 -8.13 -15.81
N PRO A 74 24.08 -8.63 -16.64
CA PRO A 74 25.38 -7.97 -16.83
C PRO A 74 25.25 -6.56 -17.43
N GLY A 75 24.33 -6.36 -18.38
CA GLY A 75 24.05 -5.05 -18.97
C GLY A 75 23.38 -4.13 -17.98
N LEU A 76 22.41 -4.63 -17.22
CA LEU A 76 21.73 -3.87 -16.18
C LEU A 76 22.73 -3.42 -15.09
N SER A 77 23.61 -4.31 -14.64
CA SER A 77 24.67 -3.99 -13.67
C SER A 77 25.58 -2.86 -14.15
N ARG A 78 25.98 -2.89 -15.42
CA ARG A 78 26.78 -1.80 -16.02
C ARG A 78 25.99 -0.50 -16.09
N ARG A 79 24.72 -0.55 -16.54
CA ARG A 79 23.86 0.63 -16.65
C ARG A 79 23.58 1.28 -15.30
N LEU A 80 23.29 0.49 -14.29
CA LEU A 80 23.05 0.97 -12.93
C LEU A 80 24.35 1.32 -12.19
N GLY A 81 25.52 0.79 -12.63
CA GLY A 81 26.77 0.91 -11.89
C GLY A 81 26.73 0.24 -10.51
N ASP A 82 25.77 -0.66 -10.31
CA ASP A 82 25.53 -1.36 -9.04
C ASP A 82 25.02 -2.79 -9.32
N PRO A 83 25.93 -3.78 -9.32
CA PRO A 83 25.57 -5.17 -9.52
C PRO A 83 24.62 -5.73 -8.44
N ARG A 84 24.74 -5.23 -7.21
CA ARG A 84 23.86 -5.64 -6.10
C ARG A 84 22.42 -5.21 -6.35
N CYS A 85 22.22 -3.93 -6.75
CA CYS A 85 20.91 -3.42 -7.09
C CYS A 85 20.27 -4.21 -8.25
N ALA A 86 21.05 -4.52 -9.31
CA ALA A 86 20.56 -5.32 -10.43
C ALA A 86 20.10 -6.71 -9.97
N MET A 87 20.87 -7.36 -9.08
CA MET A 87 20.53 -8.68 -8.56
C MET A 87 19.31 -8.63 -7.61
N ASP A 88 19.17 -7.58 -6.79
CA ASP A 88 17.98 -7.38 -5.96
C ASP A 88 16.71 -7.16 -6.82
N CYS A 89 16.81 -6.42 -7.91
CA CYS A 89 15.71 -6.29 -8.88
C CYS A 89 15.29 -7.63 -9.46
N TYR A 90 16.26 -8.51 -9.77
CA TYR A 90 15.97 -9.85 -10.28
C TYR A 90 15.30 -10.74 -9.23
N ARG A 91 15.79 -10.73 -7.99
CA ARG A 91 15.17 -11.42 -6.86
C ARG A 91 13.70 -11.00 -6.67
N ARG A 92 13.45 -9.70 -6.66
CA ARG A 92 12.09 -9.14 -6.52
C ARG A 92 11.19 -9.55 -7.68
N PHE A 93 11.71 -9.49 -8.90
CA PHE A 93 10.97 -9.92 -10.09
C PHE A 93 10.56 -11.39 -10.00
N LEU A 94 11.50 -12.31 -9.64
CA LEU A 94 11.20 -13.73 -9.49
C LEU A 94 10.06 -13.98 -8.48
N HIS A 95 10.11 -13.33 -7.33
CA HIS A 95 9.07 -13.44 -6.29
C HIS A 95 7.71 -12.93 -6.81
N GLN A 96 7.68 -11.70 -7.32
CA GLN A 96 6.43 -11.09 -7.82
C GLN A 96 5.86 -11.88 -9.02
N TYR A 97 6.71 -12.33 -9.93
CA TYR A 97 6.28 -13.10 -11.07
C TYR A 97 5.66 -14.45 -10.65
N ALA A 98 6.28 -15.14 -9.72
CA ALA A 98 5.76 -16.37 -9.16
C ALA A 98 4.39 -16.17 -8.50
N ALA A 99 4.25 -15.11 -7.72
CA ALA A 99 3.00 -14.78 -7.02
C ALA A 99 1.87 -14.38 -7.98
N LEU A 100 2.15 -13.49 -8.94
CA LEU A 100 1.11 -12.87 -9.77
C LEU A 100 0.81 -13.66 -11.05
N VAL A 101 1.84 -14.16 -11.72
CA VAL A 101 1.69 -14.85 -13.01
C VAL A 101 1.40 -16.32 -12.81
N PHE A 102 2.15 -16.98 -11.92
CA PHE A 102 1.96 -18.41 -11.64
C PHE A 102 0.96 -18.69 -10.53
N GLY A 103 0.51 -17.65 -9.79
CA GLY A 103 -0.47 -17.78 -8.71
C GLY A 103 0.09 -18.50 -7.48
N LEU A 104 1.41 -18.50 -7.30
CA LEU A 104 2.05 -19.16 -6.19
C LEU A 104 1.83 -18.35 -4.92
N LYS A 105 0.95 -18.87 -4.05
CA LYS A 105 0.58 -18.26 -2.76
C LYS A 105 1.04 -19.16 -1.61
N PRO A 106 1.17 -18.62 -0.40
CA PRO A 106 1.33 -19.42 0.80
C PRO A 106 0.22 -20.48 0.91
N ASP A 107 0.56 -21.67 1.40
CA ASP A 107 -0.38 -22.80 1.50
C ASP A 107 -1.54 -22.51 2.48
N SER A 108 -1.33 -21.62 3.43
CA SER A 108 -2.37 -21.07 4.32
C SER A 108 -1.90 -19.75 4.94
N VAL A 109 -2.83 -19.02 5.57
CA VAL A 109 -2.52 -17.78 6.32
C VAL A 109 -1.52 -18.00 7.46
N LEU A 110 -1.39 -19.24 7.93
CA LEU A 110 -0.46 -19.62 9.02
C LEU A 110 0.93 -20.04 8.52
N VAL A 111 1.08 -20.27 7.21
CA VAL A 111 2.35 -20.67 6.60
C VAL A 111 2.95 -19.44 5.93
N PRO A 112 4.13 -18.97 6.35
CA PRO A 112 4.79 -17.85 5.72
C PRO A 112 5.06 -18.09 4.23
N ASP A 113 5.17 -17.01 3.47
CA ASP A 113 5.57 -17.06 2.07
C ASP A 113 6.96 -17.75 1.95
N PRO A 114 7.12 -18.76 1.07
CA PRO A 114 8.38 -19.48 0.97
C PRO A 114 9.56 -18.59 0.54
N PHE A 115 9.31 -17.56 -0.24
CA PHE A 115 10.35 -16.62 -0.66
C PHE A 115 10.79 -15.71 0.49
N GLU A 116 9.82 -15.24 1.29
CA GLU A 116 10.09 -14.45 2.50
C GLU A 116 10.83 -15.28 3.55
N MET A 117 10.51 -16.57 3.68
CA MET A 117 11.24 -17.47 4.58
C MET A 117 12.70 -17.60 4.18
N LEU A 118 12.97 -17.87 2.90
CA LEU A 118 14.34 -18.01 2.39
C LEU A 118 15.15 -16.72 2.59
N LEU A 119 14.54 -15.56 2.33
CA LEU A 119 15.15 -14.25 2.56
C LEU A 119 15.44 -14.04 4.06
N PHE A 120 14.50 -14.36 4.91
CA PHE A 120 14.65 -14.25 6.37
C PHE A 120 15.78 -15.16 6.89
N GLU A 121 15.82 -16.42 6.47
CA GLU A 121 16.87 -17.38 6.85
C GLU A 121 18.27 -16.91 6.39
N LEU A 122 18.35 -16.35 5.19
CA LEU A 122 19.60 -15.78 4.68
C LEU A 122 20.06 -14.60 5.53
N LYS A 123 19.16 -13.66 5.87
CA LYS A 123 19.46 -12.53 6.76
C LYS A 123 19.94 -13.00 8.13
N GLN A 124 19.26 -13.96 8.73
CA GLN A 124 19.66 -14.54 10.01
C GLN A 124 21.06 -15.17 9.93
N LYS A 125 21.35 -15.93 8.87
CA LYS A 125 22.66 -16.55 8.65
C LYS A 125 23.79 -15.52 8.49
N ARG A 126 23.49 -14.34 7.91
CA ARG A 126 24.45 -13.25 7.70
C ARG A 126 24.52 -12.28 8.88
N GLY A 127 23.60 -12.35 9.84
CA GLY A 127 23.50 -11.41 10.97
C GLY A 127 23.08 -10.00 10.56
N VAL A 128 22.36 -9.86 9.44
CA VAL A 128 21.86 -8.60 8.91
C VAL A 128 20.34 -8.47 9.08
N THR A 129 19.84 -7.26 9.05
CA THR A 129 18.39 -7.00 9.23
C THR A 129 17.73 -6.44 7.98
N ARG A 130 18.48 -5.76 7.12
CA ARG A 130 17.97 -5.05 5.94
C ARG A 130 18.45 -5.72 4.66
N ASP A 131 17.63 -5.64 3.59
CA ASP A 131 17.93 -6.25 2.29
C ASP A 131 19.17 -5.63 1.63
N GLU A 132 19.39 -4.32 1.82
CA GLU A 132 20.53 -3.61 1.27
C GLU A 132 21.88 -4.02 1.87
N GLU A 133 21.88 -4.76 2.98
CA GLU A 133 23.09 -5.28 3.63
C GLU A 133 23.56 -6.63 3.04
N LEU A 134 22.72 -7.28 2.20
CA LEU A 134 23.07 -8.51 1.51
C LEU A 134 24.00 -8.23 0.33
N SER A 135 24.99 -9.10 0.14
CA SER A 135 25.95 -9.01 -0.97
C SER A 135 25.32 -9.47 -2.31
N THR A 136 25.98 -9.16 -3.42
CA THR A 136 25.58 -9.64 -4.75
C THR A 136 25.58 -11.16 -4.82
N GLU A 137 26.56 -11.82 -4.19
CA GLU A 137 26.69 -13.27 -4.14
C GLU A 137 25.56 -13.91 -3.33
N ASP A 138 25.18 -13.29 -2.20
CA ASP A 138 24.05 -13.72 -1.37
C ASP A 138 22.74 -13.67 -2.15
N LEU A 139 22.50 -12.56 -2.83
CA LEU A 139 21.31 -12.37 -3.66
C LEU A 139 21.28 -13.33 -4.86
N SER A 140 22.44 -13.60 -5.48
CA SER A 140 22.56 -14.58 -6.58
C SER A 140 22.22 -16.00 -6.12
N ALA A 141 22.73 -16.40 -4.95
CA ALA A 141 22.40 -17.70 -4.38
C ALA A 141 20.89 -17.80 -4.03
N LEU A 142 20.32 -16.72 -3.50
CA LEU A 142 18.89 -16.64 -3.17
C LEU A 142 18.00 -16.72 -4.43
N CYS A 143 18.39 -16.07 -5.53
CA CYS A 143 17.67 -16.15 -6.79
C CYS A 143 17.59 -17.59 -7.32
N LYS A 144 18.68 -18.36 -7.21
CA LYS A 144 18.68 -19.78 -7.58
C LYS A 144 17.70 -20.60 -6.74
N GLN A 145 17.69 -20.36 -5.43
CA GLN A 145 16.73 -21.03 -4.54
C GLN A 145 15.27 -20.63 -4.90
N TYR A 146 15.02 -19.37 -5.27
CA TYR A 146 13.70 -18.92 -5.73
C TYR A 146 13.27 -19.67 -7.00
N GLN A 147 14.17 -19.79 -7.98
CA GLN A 147 13.91 -20.55 -9.22
C GLN A 147 13.62 -22.05 -8.93
N GLU A 148 14.35 -22.66 -8.00
CA GLU A 148 14.09 -24.05 -7.57
C GLU A 148 12.71 -24.19 -6.92
N VAL A 149 12.31 -23.27 -6.05
CA VAL A 149 10.97 -23.25 -5.43
C VAL A 149 9.89 -23.09 -6.51
N ILE A 150 10.08 -22.18 -7.45
CA ILE A 150 9.15 -21.95 -8.56
C ILE A 150 9.00 -23.24 -9.39
N ALA A 151 10.09 -23.80 -9.85
CA ALA A 151 10.08 -25.02 -10.67
C ALA A 151 9.42 -26.19 -9.93
N LYS A 152 9.76 -26.40 -8.65
CA LYS A 152 9.21 -27.49 -7.83
C LYS A 152 7.71 -27.34 -7.58
N ARG A 153 7.21 -26.13 -7.32
CA ARG A 153 5.80 -25.90 -6.95
C ARG A 153 4.88 -25.74 -8.16
N THR A 154 5.39 -25.21 -9.27
CA THR A 154 4.57 -24.87 -10.45
C THR A 154 4.82 -25.77 -11.65
N GLY A 155 5.92 -26.52 -11.69
CA GLY A 155 6.40 -27.25 -12.87
C GLY A 155 6.83 -26.32 -14.03
N ARG A 156 7.00 -25.02 -13.76
CA ARG A 156 7.31 -23.99 -14.77
C ARG A 156 8.58 -23.24 -14.37
N THR A 157 9.18 -22.59 -15.35
CA THR A 157 10.30 -21.65 -15.15
C THR A 157 9.88 -20.26 -15.60
N VAL A 158 10.45 -19.23 -14.99
CA VAL A 158 10.22 -17.85 -15.42
C VAL A 158 10.82 -17.66 -16.81
N PRO A 159 10.09 -17.11 -17.80
CA PRO A 159 10.59 -16.94 -19.15
C PRO A 159 11.82 -16.01 -19.20
N GLU A 160 12.84 -16.38 -19.96
CA GLU A 160 13.98 -15.51 -20.29
C GLU A 160 13.62 -14.46 -21.34
N ASP A 161 12.64 -14.75 -22.20
CA ASP A 161 12.17 -13.84 -23.23
C ASP A 161 11.31 -12.69 -22.61
N ALA A 162 11.82 -11.47 -22.75
CA ALA A 162 11.19 -10.29 -22.19
C ALA A 162 9.80 -9.97 -22.78
N ARG A 163 9.52 -10.38 -24.02
CA ARG A 163 8.19 -10.19 -24.64
C ARG A 163 7.17 -11.14 -24.02
N THR A 164 7.56 -12.37 -23.77
CA THR A 164 6.74 -13.35 -23.04
C THR A 164 6.44 -12.87 -21.63
N GLN A 165 7.46 -12.39 -20.90
CA GLN A 165 7.28 -11.79 -19.58
C GLN A 165 6.28 -10.65 -19.62
N LEU A 166 6.38 -9.73 -20.58
CA LEU A 166 5.48 -8.59 -20.73
C LEU A 166 4.03 -9.02 -21.00
N ARG A 167 3.85 -9.97 -21.94
CA ARG A 167 2.51 -10.50 -22.28
C ARG A 167 1.87 -11.16 -21.06
N GLU A 168 2.60 -12.03 -20.35
CA GLU A 168 2.07 -12.70 -19.15
C GLU A 168 1.80 -11.70 -18.01
N ALA A 169 2.65 -10.69 -17.83
CA ALA A 169 2.46 -9.62 -16.84
C ALA A 169 1.19 -8.80 -17.11
N VAL A 170 0.98 -8.38 -18.36
CA VAL A 170 -0.24 -7.64 -18.75
C VAL A 170 -1.49 -8.45 -18.46
N TYR A 171 -1.51 -9.74 -18.82
CA TYR A 171 -2.63 -10.61 -18.51
C TYR A 171 -2.85 -10.83 -17.02
N ALA A 172 -1.77 -10.96 -16.25
CA ALA A 172 -1.86 -11.12 -14.80
C ALA A 172 -2.46 -9.86 -14.14
N VAL A 173 -2.02 -8.66 -14.54
CA VAL A 173 -2.53 -7.38 -14.04
C VAL A 173 -4.00 -7.20 -14.42
N LEU A 174 -4.40 -7.50 -15.65
CA LEU A 174 -5.81 -7.44 -16.05
C LEU A 174 -6.69 -8.40 -15.24
N ARG A 175 -6.22 -9.63 -15.03
CA ARG A 175 -6.94 -10.63 -14.20
C ARG A 175 -7.07 -10.20 -12.75
N SER A 176 -6.15 -9.39 -12.23
CA SER A 176 -6.20 -8.92 -10.84
C SER A 176 -7.47 -8.12 -10.52
N PHE A 177 -8.11 -7.53 -11.53
CA PHE A 177 -9.41 -6.88 -11.39
C PHE A 177 -10.51 -7.83 -10.88
N HIS A 178 -10.40 -9.12 -11.18
CA HIS A 178 -11.32 -10.18 -10.76
C HIS A 178 -10.81 -10.99 -9.56
N ASN A 179 -9.76 -10.55 -8.90
CA ASN A 179 -9.33 -11.18 -7.66
C ASN A 179 -10.41 -10.98 -6.56
N PRO A 180 -10.63 -11.98 -5.68
CA PRO A 180 -11.66 -11.93 -4.64
C PRO A 180 -11.61 -10.66 -3.79
N ARG A 181 -10.41 -10.18 -3.45
CA ARG A 181 -10.21 -8.92 -2.70
C ARG A 181 -10.70 -7.69 -3.47
N ALA A 182 -10.43 -7.63 -4.78
CA ALA A 182 -10.85 -6.51 -5.63
C ALA A 182 -12.37 -6.53 -5.85
N GLU A 183 -12.97 -7.72 -5.97
CA GLU A 183 -14.41 -7.89 -6.09
C GLU A 183 -15.12 -7.47 -4.79
N GLU A 184 -14.61 -7.90 -3.65
CA GLU A 184 -15.17 -7.55 -2.36
C GLU A 184 -15.05 -6.04 -2.08
N TYR A 185 -13.90 -5.43 -2.37
CA TYR A 185 -13.73 -3.99 -2.25
C TYR A 185 -14.73 -3.22 -3.13
N ARG A 186 -14.93 -3.64 -4.40
CA ARG A 186 -15.92 -3.01 -5.28
C ARG A 186 -17.33 -3.14 -4.73
N ARG A 187 -17.68 -4.33 -4.25
CA ARG A 187 -19.00 -4.57 -3.62
C ARG A 187 -19.24 -3.61 -2.45
N MET A 188 -18.24 -3.47 -1.57
CA MET A 188 -18.30 -2.61 -0.38
C MET A 188 -18.39 -1.13 -0.73
N GLN A 189 -17.70 -0.71 -1.79
CA GLN A 189 -17.66 0.69 -2.22
C GLN A 189 -18.74 1.03 -3.27
N GLY A 190 -19.59 0.09 -3.63
CA GLY A 190 -20.61 0.29 -4.67
C GLY A 190 -20.03 0.58 -6.06
N ILE A 191 -18.81 0.10 -6.34
CA ILE A 191 -18.14 0.31 -7.63
C ILE A 191 -18.66 -0.71 -8.65
N PRO A 192 -19.22 -0.26 -9.79
CA PRO A 192 -19.79 -1.16 -10.79
C PRO A 192 -18.74 -2.06 -11.46
N VAL A 193 -19.10 -3.33 -11.73
CA VAL A 193 -18.19 -4.32 -12.33
C VAL A 193 -17.78 -3.95 -13.77
N HIS A 194 -18.64 -3.25 -14.50
CA HIS A 194 -18.41 -2.91 -15.92
C HIS A 194 -17.34 -1.83 -16.14
N ILE A 195 -16.82 -1.20 -15.09
CA ILE A 195 -15.77 -0.17 -15.19
C ILE A 195 -14.47 -0.75 -15.77
N GLY A 196 -14.12 -1.99 -15.42
CA GLY A 196 -12.88 -2.61 -15.86
C GLY A 196 -11.61 -1.96 -15.29
N THR A 197 -10.47 -2.33 -15.85
CA THR A 197 -9.17 -1.72 -15.57
C THR A 197 -8.35 -1.56 -16.84
N ALA A 198 -7.49 -0.56 -16.88
CA ALA A 198 -6.45 -0.40 -17.89
C ALA A 198 -5.12 -0.96 -17.36
N VAL A 199 -4.13 -1.07 -18.25
CA VAL A 199 -2.76 -1.38 -17.91
C VAL A 199 -1.86 -0.24 -18.40
N THR A 200 -1.00 0.24 -17.51
CA THR A 200 0.03 1.22 -17.81
C THR A 200 1.39 0.54 -17.84
N LEU A 201 2.12 0.68 -18.94
CA LEU A 201 3.52 0.29 -19.05
C LEU A 201 4.37 1.53 -18.77
N GLN A 202 5.19 1.47 -17.72
CA GLN A 202 6.00 2.58 -17.28
C GLN A 202 7.46 2.16 -17.13
N LEU A 203 8.40 3.04 -17.50
CA LEU A 203 9.82 2.81 -17.24
C LEU A 203 10.08 2.60 -15.75
N MET A 204 10.95 1.63 -15.44
CA MET A 204 11.43 1.48 -14.08
C MET A 204 12.33 2.66 -13.67
N VAL A 205 12.13 3.09 -12.43
CA VAL A 205 12.99 4.02 -11.69
C VAL A 205 13.39 3.33 -10.39
N PHE A 206 14.65 3.41 -10.02
CA PHE A 206 15.22 2.55 -8.98
C PHE A 206 15.46 3.31 -7.68
N GLY A 207 14.46 3.28 -6.80
CA GLY A 207 14.55 3.83 -5.43
C GLY A 207 15.52 3.07 -4.54
N ASN A 208 15.91 1.86 -4.92
CA ASN A 208 16.91 1.03 -4.24
C ASN A 208 18.34 1.18 -4.78
N LEU A 209 18.59 2.20 -5.60
CA LEU A 209 19.89 2.45 -6.26
C LEU A 209 20.79 3.38 -5.43
N GLY A 210 21.37 2.85 -4.35
CA GLY A 210 22.34 3.56 -3.52
C GLY A 210 21.73 4.58 -2.55
N ALA A 211 22.60 5.21 -1.76
CA ALA A 211 22.21 6.03 -0.60
C ALA A 211 21.38 7.28 -0.94
N ASN A 212 21.50 7.82 -2.16
CA ASN A 212 20.76 8.99 -2.61
C ASN A 212 19.47 8.64 -3.37
N SER A 213 18.93 7.44 -3.09
CA SER A 213 17.71 6.95 -3.71
C SER A 213 16.68 6.57 -2.64
N ALA A 214 15.42 6.76 -2.97
CA ALA A 214 14.30 6.51 -2.07
C ALA A 214 13.00 6.29 -2.88
N THR A 215 11.99 5.74 -2.24
CA THR A 215 10.62 5.73 -2.75
C THR A 215 9.67 6.22 -1.67
N GLY A 216 8.52 6.79 -2.06
CA GLY A 216 7.59 7.32 -1.08
C GLY A 216 6.20 7.60 -1.63
N VAL A 217 5.31 7.88 -0.70
CA VAL A 217 3.96 8.37 -0.95
C VAL A 217 3.73 9.62 -0.14
N VAL A 218 3.22 10.67 -0.77
CA VAL A 218 2.98 11.94 -0.13
C VAL A 218 1.60 12.50 -0.50
N PHE A 219 0.94 13.07 0.48
CA PHE A 219 -0.28 13.86 0.29
C PHE A 219 0.06 15.35 0.28
N SER A 220 -0.67 16.11 -0.51
CA SER A 220 -0.53 17.58 -0.55
C SER A 220 -1.02 18.26 0.73
N ARG A 221 -1.87 17.58 1.49
CA ARG A 221 -2.39 17.99 2.81
C ARG A 221 -2.53 16.78 3.72
N ASP A 222 -2.57 16.97 5.03
CA ASP A 222 -2.83 15.86 5.97
C ASP A 222 -4.23 15.25 5.69
N PRO A 223 -4.30 13.98 5.27
CA PRO A 223 -5.58 13.34 4.93
C PRO A 223 -6.49 13.06 6.12
N ARG A 224 -6.04 13.31 7.36
CA ARG A 224 -6.84 13.19 8.59
C ARG A 224 -7.49 14.51 8.97
N SER A 225 -6.73 15.60 8.89
CA SER A 225 -7.17 16.94 9.36
C SER A 225 -7.47 17.93 8.23
N GLY A 226 -6.93 17.70 7.03
CA GLY A 226 -7.01 18.62 5.90
C GLY A 226 -5.99 19.76 5.96
N GLU A 227 -5.08 19.78 6.94
CA GLU A 227 -4.08 20.84 7.07
C GLU A 227 -3.15 20.89 5.86
N PRO A 228 -2.87 22.09 5.33
CA PRO A 228 -1.94 22.26 4.22
C PRO A 228 -0.52 21.83 4.57
N GLY A 229 0.19 21.32 3.59
CA GLY A 229 1.59 20.90 3.71
C GLY A 229 1.78 19.44 3.40
N LEU A 230 3.01 19.08 3.01
CA LEU A 230 3.33 17.69 2.67
C LEU A 230 3.14 16.77 3.87
N TYR A 231 2.34 15.76 3.68
CA TYR A 231 2.10 14.70 4.64
C TYR A 231 2.34 13.34 3.99
N GLY A 232 3.22 12.53 4.54
CA GLY A 232 3.51 11.23 3.94
C GLY A 232 4.76 10.58 4.49
N GLU A 233 5.21 9.58 3.78
CA GLU A 233 6.27 8.68 4.22
C GLU A 233 7.17 8.28 3.06
N PHE A 234 8.40 7.91 3.38
CA PHE A 234 9.35 7.39 2.42
C PHE A 234 10.22 6.30 3.02
N LEU A 235 10.75 5.44 2.15
CA LEU A 235 11.78 4.46 2.47
C LEU A 235 13.04 4.76 1.67
N PRO A 236 14.20 4.95 2.32
CA PRO A 236 15.47 5.04 1.60
C PRO A 236 15.86 3.66 1.05
N GLN A 237 16.53 3.64 -0.09
CA GLN A 237 17.07 2.43 -0.74
C GLN A 237 16.05 1.31 -0.93
N ALA A 238 14.82 1.64 -1.32
CA ALA A 238 13.69 0.71 -1.45
C ALA A 238 12.92 0.89 -2.77
N GLN A 239 12.19 -0.12 -3.21
CA GLN A 239 11.23 -0.03 -4.30
C GLN A 239 9.81 0.25 -3.77
N GLY A 240 8.89 0.68 -4.65
CA GLY A 240 7.56 1.13 -4.25
C GLY A 240 6.70 0.07 -3.56
N ASP A 241 6.89 -1.20 -3.88
CA ASP A 241 6.21 -2.32 -3.25
C ASP A 241 6.60 -2.53 -1.77
N ASP A 242 7.83 -2.19 -1.39
CA ASP A 242 8.26 -2.24 0.02
C ASP A 242 7.44 -1.31 0.91
N LEU A 243 7.06 -0.14 0.37
CA LEU A 243 6.30 0.86 1.12
C LEU A 243 4.85 0.42 1.38
N VAL A 244 4.23 -0.27 0.42
CA VAL A 244 2.81 -0.65 0.49
C VAL A 244 2.60 -2.04 1.09
N SER A 245 3.62 -2.91 1.10
CA SER A 245 3.56 -4.26 1.65
C SER A 245 3.34 -4.28 3.17
N GLY A 246 3.79 -3.23 3.88
CA GLY A 246 3.72 -3.14 5.34
C GLY A 246 4.87 -3.86 6.06
N GLY A 247 5.78 -4.51 5.33
CA GLY A 247 6.93 -5.22 5.90
C GLY A 247 8.00 -4.31 6.51
N PHE A 248 7.99 -3.02 6.15
CA PHE A 248 8.94 -2.02 6.62
C PHE A 248 8.23 -0.89 7.36
N THR A 249 8.94 -0.24 8.29
CA THR A 249 8.46 0.99 8.94
C THR A 249 9.06 2.18 8.21
N PRO A 250 8.28 2.93 7.44
CA PRO A 250 8.77 4.07 6.68
C PRO A 250 9.09 5.26 7.58
N ARG A 251 9.84 6.21 7.04
CA ARG A 251 10.21 7.46 7.71
C ARG A 251 9.23 8.57 7.32
N PRO A 252 8.91 9.50 8.25
CA PRO A 252 8.09 10.67 7.92
C PRO A 252 8.71 11.50 6.81
N ILE A 253 7.88 12.01 5.88
CA ILE A 253 8.34 12.78 4.71
C ILE A 253 9.18 14.01 5.09
N GLY A 254 8.95 14.62 6.25
CA GLY A 254 9.73 15.76 6.74
C GLY A 254 11.22 15.46 6.89
N GLU A 255 11.60 14.21 7.20
CA GLU A 255 13.00 13.81 7.33
C GLU A 255 13.74 13.78 5.98
N LEU A 256 13.00 13.70 4.85
CA LEU A 256 13.58 13.77 3.52
C LEU A 256 14.25 15.14 3.27
N SER A 257 13.76 16.20 3.91
CA SER A 257 14.33 17.54 3.81
C SER A 257 15.80 17.63 4.29
N ALA A 258 16.14 16.80 5.28
CA ALA A 258 17.52 16.72 5.80
C ALA A 258 18.38 15.74 4.98
N LEU A 259 17.80 14.69 4.43
CA LEU A 259 18.53 13.67 3.67
C LEU A 259 18.80 14.08 2.22
N LEU A 260 17.78 14.56 1.53
CA LEU A 260 17.79 14.90 0.10
C LEU A 260 17.08 16.25 -0.13
N PRO A 261 17.65 17.39 0.34
CA PRO A 261 16.96 18.68 0.38
C PRO A 261 16.51 19.18 -1.00
N ALA A 262 17.30 18.97 -2.04
CA ALA A 262 16.92 19.39 -3.41
C ALA A 262 15.72 18.60 -3.93
N ALA A 263 15.70 17.28 -3.74
CA ALA A 263 14.59 16.43 -4.15
C ALA A 263 13.32 16.73 -3.33
N TYR A 264 13.45 17.03 -2.04
CA TYR A 264 12.33 17.45 -1.19
C TYR A 264 11.69 18.75 -1.68
N GLN A 265 12.49 19.76 -2.05
CA GLN A 265 11.99 21.03 -2.59
C GLN A 265 11.27 20.83 -3.93
N GLN A 266 11.84 20.02 -4.82
CA GLN A 266 11.19 19.64 -6.08
C GLN A 266 9.86 18.94 -5.85
N LEU A 267 9.82 17.98 -4.90
CA LEU A 267 8.61 17.26 -4.53
C LEU A 267 7.54 18.22 -4.00
N ALA A 268 7.89 19.11 -3.08
CA ALA A 268 6.97 20.09 -2.53
C ALA A 268 6.36 20.99 -3.62
N SER A 269 7.18 21.50 -4.53
CA SER A 269 6.74 22.34 -5.65
C SER A 269 5.83 21.58 -6.61
N ALA A 270 6.20 20.34 -6.95
CA ALA A 270 5.43 19.49 -7.86
C ALA A 270 4.07 19.13 -7.27
N VAL A 271 4.02 18.72 -6.00
CA VAL A 271 2.78 18.34 -5.31
C VAL A 271 1.85 19.55 -5.17
N ALA A 272 2.37 20.73 -4.82
CA ALA A 272 1.59 21.96 -4.78
C ALA A 272 1.02 22.34 -6.18
N SER A 273 1.78 22.10 -7.25
CA SER A 273 1.30 22.33 -8.62
C SER A 273 0.20 21.35 -9.02
N LEU A 274 0.30 20.07 -8.60
CA LEU A 274 -0.72 19.06 -8.82
C LEU A 274 -2.02 19.41 -8.07
N GLU A 275 -1.93 19.83 -6.79
CA GLU A 275 -3.10 20.24 -6.01
C GLU A 275 -3.83 21.40 -6.69
N ARG A 276 -3.10 22.44 -7.16
CA ARG A 276 -3.71 23.55 -7.89
C ARG A 276 -4.34 23.11 -9.21
N ARG A 277 -3.67 22.23 -9.97
CA ARG A 277 -4.16 21.76 -11.28
C ARG A 277 -5.45 20.94 -11.16
N PHE A 278 -5.52 20.07 -10.16
CA PHE A 278 -6.69 19.22 -9.94
C PHE A 278 -7.70 19.85 -8.99
N ALA A 279 -7.36 20.99 -8.38
CA ALA A 279 -8.16 21.68 -7.38
C ALA A 279 -8.68 20.70 -6.30
N ASP A 280 -7.84 19.78 -5.85
CA ASP A 280 -8.16 18.76 -4.85
C ASP A 280 -6.91 18.23 -4.17
N LEU A 281 -7.06 17.71 -2.93
CA LEU A 281 -6.01 17.01 -2.21
C LEU A 281 -5.48 15.85 -3.05
N GLN A 282 -4.15 15.84 -3.25
CA GLN A 282 -3.47 14.84 -4.06
C GLN A 282 -2.74 13.82 -3.21
N ASP A 283 -2.78 12.56 -3.64
CA ASP A 283 -1.99 11.43 -3.18
C ASP A 283 -1.01 11.10 -4.31
N VAL A 284 0.29 11.27 -4.04
CA VAL A 284 1.35 11.23 -5.05
C VAL A 284 2.37 10.16 -4.69
N GLU A 285 2.55 9.21 -5.59
CA GLU A 285 3.64 8.23 -5.51
C GLU A 285 4.88 8.80 -6.21
N PHE A 286 6.02 8.73 -5.56
CA PHE A 286 7.27 9.22 -6.10
C PHE A 286 8.43 8.26 -5.86
N THR A 287 9.46 8.37 -6.68
CA THR A 287 10.75 7.72 -6.49
C THR A 287 11.86 8.73 -6.72
N ILE A 288 12.91 8.65 -5.93
CA ILE A 288 14.14 9.40 -6.10
C ILE A 288 15.21 8.40 -6.51
N GLU A 289 15.81 8.59 -7.66
CA GLU A 289 16.94 7.83 -8.16
C GLU A 289 18.16 8.71 -8.25
N ARG A 290 19.20 8.41 -7.47
CA ARG A 290 20.45 9.20 -7.43
C ARG A 290 20.23 10.70 -7.24
N GLY A 291 19.29 11.06 -6.39
CA GLY A 291 18.94 12.46 -6.10
C GLY A 291 17.97 13.12 -7.07
N GLN A 292 17.63 12.47 -8.18
CA GLN A 292 16.64 12.95 -9.16
C GLN A 292 15.24 12.48 -8.78
N LEU A 293 14.28 13.40 -8.71
CA LEU A 293 12.88 13.10 -8.41
C LEU A 293 12.12 12.64 -9.66
N PHE A 294 11.32 11.59 -9.49
CA PHE A 294 10.34 11.08 -10.46
C PHE A 294 8.98 10.96 -9.81
N LEU A 295 7.96 11.56 -10.38
CA LEU A 295 6.57 11.34 -9.99
C LEU A 295 6.03 10.15 -10.77
N LEU A 296 5.53 9.15 -10.06
CA LEU A 296 5.07 7.91 -10.69
C LEU A 296 3.58 7.92 -10.96
N GLN A 297 2.79 8.45 -10.02
CA GLN A 297 1.34 8.51 -10.09
C GLN A 297 0.81 9.62 -9.19
N THR A 298 -0.31 10.23 -9.60
CA THR A 298 -1.12 11.10 -8.74
C THR A 298 -2.58 10.70 -8.81
N ARG A 299 -3.30 10.89 -7.70
CA ARG A 299 -4.74 10.62 -7.58
C ARG A 299 -5.37 11.51 -6.52
N SER A 300 -6.69 11.67 -6.55
CA SER A 300 -7.40 12.30 -5.45
C SER A 300 -7.20 11.50 -4.15
N GLY A 301 -6.69 12.16 -3.12
CA GLY A 301 -6.32 11.50 -1.88
C GLY A 301 -7.55 11.06 -1.07
N LYS A 302 -7.53 9.79 -0.63
CA LYS A 302 -8.49 9.30 0.37
C LYS A 302 -8.27 10.04 1.67
N ARG A 303 -9.34 10.56 2.27
CA ARG A 303 -9.28 11.44 3.43
C ARG A 303 -10.43 11.18 4.39
N SER A 304 -10.30 11.60 5.64
CA SER A 304 -11.39 11.56 6.62
C SER A 304 -12.51 12.56 6.26
N ALA A 305 -13.67 12.40 6.86
CA ALA A 305 -14.77 13.37 6.68
C ALA A 305 -14.37 14.77 7.14
N ARG A 306 -13.62 14.90 8.23
CA ARG A 306 -13.09 16.18 8.71
C ARG A 306 -12.16 16.83 7.68
N ALA A 307 -11.22 16.08 7.15
CA ALA A 307 -10.32 16.57 6.10
C ALA A 307 -11.09 16.94 4.82
N MET A 308 -12.15 16.19 4.47
CA MET A 308 -13.01 16.50 3.32
C MET A 308 -13.64 17.90 3.46
N VAL A 309 -14.24 18.20 4.60
CA VAL A 309 -14.85 19.51 4.89
C VAL A 309 -13.81 20.62 4.91
N ARG A 310 -12.69 20.40 5.61
CA ARG A 310 -11.60 21.38 5.71
C ARG A 310 -11.01 21.71 4.34
N VAL A 311 -10.66 20.69 3.55
CA VAL A 311 -10.10 20.88 2.21
C VAL A 311 -11.08 21.62 1.31
N ALA A 312 -12.37 21.24 1.30
CA ALA A 312 -13.38 21.94 0.51
C ALA A 312 -13.50 23.42 0.89
N SER A 313 -13.55 23.74 2.19
CA SER A 313 -13.59 25.12 2.70
C SER A 313 -12.34 25.92 2.32
N ASP A 314 -11.16 25.33 2.44
CA ASP A 314 -9.90 25.98 2.10
C ASP A 314 -9.79 26.26 0.59
N LEU A 315 -10.17 25.30 -0.27
CA LEU A 315 -10.15 25.47 -1.73
C LEU A 315 -11.11 26.57 -2.21
N VAL A 316 -12.25 26.75 -1.55
CA VAL A 316 -13.15 27.89 -1.81
C VAL A 316 -12.47 29.20 -1.40
N ARG A 317 -11.87 29.27 -0.21
CA ARG A 317 -11.17 30.46 0.29
C ARG A 317 -9.98 30.83 -0.59
N GLU A 318 -9.29 29.84 -1.14
CA GLU A 318 -8.18 30.00 -2.05
C GLU A 318 -8.62 30.32 -3.51
N GLY A 319 -9.94 30.36 -3.77
CA GLY A 319 -10.52 30.68 -5.08
C GLY A 319 -10.33 29.60 -6.14
N MET A 320 -10.03 28.37 -5.71
CA MET A 320 -9.81 27.23 -6.62
C MET A 320 -11.09 26.59 -7.10
N ILE A 321 -12.16 26.58 -6.26
CA ILE A 321 -13.47 26.03 -6.58
C ILE A 321 -14.57 26.95 -6.09
N SER A 322 -15.78 26.83 -6.65
CA SER A 322 -16.95 27.55 -6.16
C SER A 322 -17.53 26.89 -4.90
N PRO A 323 -18.33 27.63 -4.08
CA PRO A 323 -19.05 27.05 -2.94
C PRO A 323 -19.95 25.87 -3.34
N GLU A 324 -20.63 25.96 -4.49
CA GLU A 324 -21.51 24.90 -4.99
C GLU A 324 -20.71 23.64 -5.34
N GLU A 325 -19.51 23.80 -5.91
CA GLU A 325 -18.62 22.68 -6.22
C GLU A 325 -18.08 22.05 -4.94
N ALA A 326 -17.74 22.86 -3.92
CA ALA A 326 -17.32 22.36 -2.62
C ALA A 326 -18.39 21.48 -1.96
N LEU A 327 -19.66 21.91 -2.00
CA LEU A 327 -20.79 21.13 -1.48
C LEU A 327 -20.99 19.83 -2.25
N ARG A 328 -20.85 19.83 -3.58
CA ARG A 328 -20.95 18.60 -4.39
C ARG A 328 -19.87 17.57 -4.07
N ARG A 329 -18.66 18.01 -3.68
CA ARG A 329 -17.54 17.13 -3.31
C ARG A 329 -17.64 16.57 -1.90
N CYS A 330 -18.48 17.15 -1.07
CA CYS A 330 -18.75 16.66 0.28
C CYS A 330 -19.85 15.60 0.25
N ASP A 331 -19.49 14.33 0.40
CA ASP A 331 -20.46 13.22 0.47
C ASP A 331 -21.29 13.33 1.77
N PRO A 332 -22.62 13.56 1.68
CA PRO A 332 -23.47 13.71 2.88
C PRO A 332 -23.46 12.49 3.78
N LYS A 333 -23.26 11.29 3.23
CA LYS A 333 -23.18 10.03 4.02
C LYS A 333 -22.00 10.03 4.99
N ARG A 334 -20.98 10.81 4.69
CA ARG A 334 -19.76 10.88 5.51
C ARG A 334 -19.84 11.91 6.63
N PHE A 335 -20.85 12.77 6.67
CA PHE A 335 -21.02 13.72 7.78
C PHE A 335 -21.24 13.02 9.12
N SER A 336 -21.81 11.81 9.13
CA SER A 336 -21.92 11.01 10.35
C SER A 336 -20.55 10.61 10.93
N GLU A 337 -19.50 10.58 10.10
CA GLU A 337 -18.13 10.33 10.56
C GLU A 337 -17.56 11.50 11.40
N LEU A 338 -18.12 12.71 11.24
CA LEU A 338 -17.75 13.88 12.04
C LEU A 338 -18.20 13.76 13.50
N LEU A 339 -19.16 12.86 13.75
CA LEU A 339 -19.66 12.52 15.08
C LEU A 339 -18.91 11.31 15.66
N LEU A 340 -17.65 11.08 15.24
CA LEU A 340 -16.88 9.93 15.71
C LEU A 340 -16.71 9.94 17.23
N PRO A 341 -16.84 8.78 17.86
CA PRO A 341 -16.63 8.65 19.29
C PRO A 341 -15.20 9.04 19.66
N MET A 342 -15.04 9.61 20.83
CA MET A 342 -13.76 9.89 21.49
C MET A 342 -13.73 9.16 22.83
N VAL A 343 -12.55 8.84 23.32
CA VAL A 343 -12.40 8.36 24.70
C VAL A 343 -12.82 9.48 25.65
N ASP A 344 -13.67 9.14 26.61
CA ASP A 344 -14.11 10.11 27.63
C ASP A 344 -12.89 10.75 28.30
N PRO A 345 -12.76 12.10 28.29
CA PRO A 345 -11.60 12.79 28.86
C PRO A 345 -11.39 12.51 30.36
N THR A 346 -12.44 12.09 31.08
CA THR A 346 -12.38 11.75 32.49
C THR A 346 -11.93 10.31 32.74
N ALA A 347 -11.97 9.47 31.70
CA ALA A 347 -11.54 8.08 31.79
C ALA A 347 -10.00 7.99 31.70
N SER A 348 -9.41 7.19 32.59
CA SER A 348 -7.97 6.92 32.61
C SER A 348 -7.71 5.44 32.64
N ALA A 349 -6.75 4.97 31.84
CA ALA A 349 -6.28 3.59 31.85
C ALA A 349 -4.81 3.50 31.44
N PRO A 350 -4.11 2.43 31.82
CA PRO A 350 -2.75 2.18 31.38
C PRO A 350 -2.66 2.13 29.84
N THR A 351 -1.62 2.75 29.30
CA THR A 351 -1.29 2.66 27.87
C THR A 351 -0.54 1.36 27.62
N ILE A 352 -1.10 0.47 26.82
CA ILE A 352 -0.47 -0.79 26.43
C ILE A 352 0.59 -0.54 25.36
N ALA A 353 0.25 0.27 24.35
CA ALA A 353 1.14 0.60 23.23
C ALA A 353 0.78 1.95 22.61
N ARG A 354 1.77 2.49 21.89
CA ARG A 354 1.61 3.67 21.03
C ARG A 354 1.94 3.31 19.60
N GLY A 355 1.22 3.91 18.65
CA GLY A 355 1.46 3.79 17.22
C GLY A 355 1.09 5.07 16.49
N LEU A 356 1.14 5.01 15.17
CA LEU A 356 0.75 6.13 14.32
C LEU A 356 -0.78 6.21 14.23
N PRO A 357 -1.40 7.39 14.45
CA PRO A 357 -2.85 7.59 14.39
C PRO A 357 -3.35 7.57 12.95
N ALA A 358 -3.57 6.39 12.39
CA ALA A 358 -3.85 6.19 10.97
C ALA A 358 -5.26 6.60 10.54
N SER A 359 -6.25 6.42 11.42
CA SER A 359 -7.63 6.85 11.20
C SER A 359 -8.25 7.28 12.52
N PRO A 360 -8.94 8.46 12.55
CA PRO A 360 -9.45 9.04 13.77
C PRO A 360 -10.63 8.25 14.35
N GLY A 361 -11.07 8.65 15.53
CA GLY A 361 -12.16 8.03 16.30
C GLY A 361 -11.64 7.27 17.51
N ALA A 362 -12.57 6.69 18.26
CA ALA A 362 -12.26 5.75 19.33
C ALA A 362 -13.11 4.49 19.19
N ALA A 363 -12.58 3.37 19.61
CA ALA A 363 -13.27 2.08 19.60
C ALA A 363 -12.88 1.28 20.84
N ALA A 364 -13.84 0.61 21.47
CA ALA A 364 -13.61 -0.26 22.62
C ALA A 364 -14.24 -1.62 22.35
N GLY A 365 -13.56 -2.67 22.78
CA GLY A 365 -14.09 -4.04 22.65
C GLY A 365 -13.04 -5.12 22.86
N PRO A 366 -13.44 -6.38 22.76
CA PRO A 366 -12.56 -7.52 22.87
C PRO A 366 -11.61 -7.64 21.68
N ILE A 367 -10.38 -8.07 21.95
CA ILE A 367 -9.35 -8.36 20.96
C ILE A 367 -9.75 -9.57 20.12
N VAL A 368 -9.55 -9.47 18.82
CA VAL A 368 -9.57 -10.57 17.86
C VAL A 368 -8.33 -10.52 16.97
N PHE A 369 -7.88 -11.68 16.48
CA PHE A 369 -6.66 -11.79 15.69
C PHE A 369 -6.90 -12.16 14.22
N THR A 370 -8.12 -12.55 13.86
CA THR A 370 -8.45 -12.95 12.48
C THR A 370 -9.66 -12.19 11.93
N SER A 371 -9.68 -12.02 10.62
CA SER A 371 -10.78 -11.38 9.89
C SER A 371 -12.09 -12.16 10.06
N GLN A 372 -12.01 -13.48 10.11
CA GLN A 372 -13.17 -14.38 10.31
C GLN A 372 -13.80 -14.18 11.69
N GLU A 373 -12.97 -14.05 12.73
CA GLU A 373 -13.45 -13.80 14.10
C GLU A 373 -14.12 -12.43 14.21
N ALA A 374 -13.50 -11.38 13.66
CA ALA A 374 -14.10 -10.05 13.63
C ALA A 374 -15.49 -10.09 12.98
N ALA A 375 -15.61 -10.75 11.82
CA ALA A 375 -16.88 -10.90 11.12
C ALA A 375 -17.91 -11.74 11.92
N ALA A 376 -17.45 -12.80 12.60
CA ALA A 376 -18.32 -13.62 13.43
C ALA A 376 -18.86 -12.87 14.66
N GLN A 377 -18.03 -12.07 15.32
CA GLN A 377 -18.44 -11.25 16.47
C GLN A 377 -19.38 -10.12 16.04
N ARG A 378 -19.13 -9.47 14.90
CA ARG A 378 -20.03 -8.44 14.36
C ARG A 378 -21.44 -8.96 14.11
N ARG A 379 -21.59 -10.21 13.60
CA ARG A 379 -22.90 -10.85 13.42
C ARG A 379 -23.67 -11.05 14.75
N LYS A 380 -22.94 -11.12 15.87
CA LYS A 380 -23.51 -11.18 17.23
C LYS A 380 -23.72 -9.78 17.84
N GLY A 381 -23.45 -8.71 17.10
CA GLY A 381 -23.55 -7.32 17.60
C GLY A 381 -22.38 -6.89 18.48
N ILE A 382 -21.28 -7.65 18.54
CA ILE A 382 -20.13 -7.35 19.40
C ILE A 382 -19.10 -6.55 18.58
N ALA A 383 -18.78 -5.34 19.06
CA ALA A 383 -17.71 -4.51 18.55
C ALA A 383 -16.36 -5.07 18.98
N THR A 384 -15.43 -5.30 18.05
CA THR A 384 -14.12 -5.91 18.32
C THR A 384 -12.96 -5.03 17.87
N ILE A 385 -11.80 -5.23 18.48
CA ILE A 385 -10.53 -4.63 18.04
C ILE A 385 -9.70 -5.72 17.35
N LEU A 386 -9.48 -5.55 16.05
CA LEU A 386 -8.65 -6.47 15.26
C LEU A 386 -7.18 -6.08 15.43
N ILE A 387 -6.36 -7.00 15.93
CA ILE A 387 -4.91 -6.81 16.10
C ILE A 387 -4.16 -7.75 15.17
N ARG A 388 -3.30 -7.17 14.31
CA ARG A 388 -2.50 -7.92 13.33
C ARG A 388 -1.03 -7.50 13.41
N ALA A 389 -0.11 -8.36 12.98
CA ALA A 389 1.27 -7.92 12.74
C ALA A 389 1.31 -6.90 11.61
N GLU A 390 0.69 -7.23 10.52
CA GLU A 390 0.43 -6.42 9.33
C GLU A 390 -0.90 -6.89 8.73
N THR A 391 -1.53 -6.08 7.89
CA THR A 391 -2.72 -6.48 7.14
C THR A 391 -2.36 -6.72 5.70
N SER A 392 -2.90 -7.79 5.16
CA SER A 392 -2.96 -8.04 3.74
C SER A 392 -4.28 -7.54 3.16
N THR A 393 -4.35 -7.53 1.84
CA THR A 393 -5.58 -7.19 1.12
C THR A 393 -6.72 -8.19 1.38
N ASP A 394 -6.41 -9.37 1.89
CA ASP A 394 -7.43 -10.38 2.27
C ASP A 394 -8.10 -10.06 3.62
N ASP A 395 -7.55 -9.10 4.38
CA ASP A 395 -8.09 -8.69 5.68
C ASP A 395 -9.22 -7.63 5.59
N ILE A 396 -9.63 -7.22 4.39
CA ILE A 396 -10.66 -6.18 4.17
C ILE A 396 -11.96 -6.48 4.93
N VAL A 397 -12.45 -7.71 4.85
CA VAL A 397 -13.68 -8.14 5.53
C VAL A 397 -13.53 -8.01 7.05
N GLY A 398 -12.34 -8.32 7.58
CA GLY A 398 -12.03 -8.16 9.00
C GLY A 398 -11.96 -6.71 9.43
N ILE A 399 -11.34 -5.85 8.62
CA ILE A 399 -11.24 -4.41 8.89
C ILE A 399 -12.63 -3.76 8.88
N GLU A 400 -13.48 -4.14 7.93
CA GLU A 400 -14.88 -3.67 7.90
C GLU A 400 -15.66 -4.13 9.12
N ALA A 401 -15.49 -5.38 9.52
CA ALA A 401 -16.24 -5.98 10.62
C ALA A 401 -15.80 -5.45 11.99
N ALA A 402 -14.54 -5.15 12.17
CA ALA A 402 -14.00 -4.62 13.42
C ALA A 402 -14.44 -3.17 13.67
N ALA A 403 -14.57 -2.79 14.93
CA ALA A 403 -14.77 -1.41 15.35
C ALA A 403 -13.46 -0.60 15.27
N GLY A 404 -12.32 -1.27 15.46
CA GLY A 404 -11.00 -0.67 15.36
C GLY A 404 -9.93 -1.65 14.93
N LEU A 405 -8.84 -1.11 14.39
CA LEU A 405 -7.70 -1.86 13.84
C LEU A 405 -6.39 -1.40 14.47
N VAL A 406 -5.56 -2.37 14.86
CA VAL A 406 -4.17 -2.13 15.31
C VAL A 406 -3.24 -3.00 14.50
N THR A 407 -2.15 -2.41 13.98
CA THR A 407 -1.05 -3.18 13.39
C THR A 407 0.27 -2.90 14.08
N THR A 408 1.13 -3.93 14.18
CA THR A 408 2.45 -3.76 14.79
C THR A 408 3.46 -3.18 13.81
N ARG A 409 3.23 -3.35 12.51
CA ARG A 409 4.04 -2.84 11.40
C ARG A 409 3.21 -1.97 10.47
N GLY A 410 3.90 -1.30 9.55
CA GLY A 410 3.30 -0.42 8.56
C GLY A 410 3.19 1.03 9.02
N GLY A 411 3.12 1.92 8.05
CA GLY A 411 3.02 3.37 8.25
C GLY A 411 1.65 3.93 7.88
N MET A 412 1.58 5.25 7.80
CA MET A 412 0.35 6.00 7.50
C MET A 412 -0.17 5.77 6.08
N THR A 413 0.67 5.28 5.19
CA THR A 413 0.35 4.95 3.79
C THR A 413 0.17 3.46 3.56
N SER A 414 0.36 2.63 4.59
CA SER A 414 0.17 1.17 4.50
C SER A 414 -1.27 0.80 4.13
N HIS A 415 -1.46 -0.40 3.62
CA HIS A 415 -2.77 -0.95 3.28
C HIS A 415 -3.76 -0.82 4.45
N ALA A 416 -3.34 -1.20 5.66
CA ALA A 416 -4.13 -1.06 6.89
C ALA A 416 -4.66 0.37 7.11
N ALA A 417 -3.76 1.36 7.00
CA ALA A 417 -4.08 2.76 7.22
C ALA A 417 -5.05 3.31 6.16
N VAL A 418 -4.79 3.00 4.88
CA VAL A 418 -5.58 3.51 3.76
C VAL A 418 -6.99 2.91 3.77
N VAL A 419 -7.10 1.59 3.98
CA VAL A 419 -8.39 0.89 4.01
C VAL A 419 -9.21 1.32 5.22
N ALA A 420 -8.64 1.33 6.43
CA ALA A 420 -9.35 1.74 7.64
C ALA A 420 -9.89 3.17 7.51
N ARG A 421 -9.08 4.09 6.99
CA ARG A 421 -9.47 5.49 6.73
C ARG A 421 -10.59 5.57 5.69
N GLY A 422 -10.49 4.83 4.59
CA GLY A 422 -11.52 4.77 3.55
C GLY A 422 -12.86 4.23 4.05
N MET A 423 -12.84 3.41 5.11
CA MET A 423 -14.03 2.80 5.73
C MET A 423 -14.51 3.55 6.99
N GLY A 424 -13.86 4.65 7.38
CA GLY A 424 -14.17 5.37 8.61
C GLY A 424 -13.95 4.53 9.88
N ARG A 425 -13.02 3.56 9.86
CA ARG A 425 -12.70 2.72 11.01
C ARG A 425 -11.54 3.32 11.78
N CYS A 426 -11.68 3.40 13.11
CA CYS A 426 -10.59 3.82 13.99
C CYS A 426 -9.38 2.91 13.81
N ALA A 427 -8.19 3.50 13.58
CA ALA A 427 -7.00 2.67 13.33
C ALA A 427 -5.70 3.30 13.85
N ILE A 428 -4.86 2.42 14.40
CA ILE A 428 -3.48 2.71 14.79
C ILE A 428 -2.56 1.73 14.09
N VAL A 429 -1.49 2.21 13.48
CA VAL A 429 -0.53 1.37 12.76
C VAL A 429 0.88 1.57 13.30
N GLY A 430 1.77 0.60 13.02
CA GLY A 430 3.17 0.71 13.43
C GLY A 430 3.39 0.64 14.95
N CYS A 431 2.56 -0.09 15.68
CA CYS A 431 2.73 -0.31 17.12
C CYS A 431 3.88 -1.29 17.40
N SER A 432 5.12 -0.89 17.16
CA SER A 432 6.31 -1.75 17.21
C SER A 432 6.59 -2.37 18.58
N ALA A 433 6.00 -1.83 19.65
CA ALA A 433 6.08 -2.41 20.99
C ALA A 433 5.24 -3.69 21.14
N LEU A 434 4.26 -3.92 20.27
CA LEU A 434 3.38 -5.09 20.29
C LEU A 434 4.03 -6.27 19.55
N ARG A 435 3.91 -7.45 20.15
CA ARG A 435 4.23 -8.75 19.55
C ARG A 435 2.98 -9.58 19.47
N VAL A 436 2.54 -9.92 18.26
CA VAL A 436 1.34 -10.72 18.00
C VAL A 436 1.76 -12.18 17.79
N ASP A 437 1.16 -13.09 18.56
CA ASP A 437 1.28 -14.53 18.40
C ASP A 437 -0.12 -15.10 18.11
N ILE A 438 -0.42 -15.28 16.81
CA ILE A 438 -1.73 -15.75 16.36
C ILE A 438 -1.97 -17.19 16.81
N ALA A 439 -0.94 -18.04 16.84
CA ALA A 439 -1.09 -19.46 17.25
C ALA A 439 -1.49 -19.59 18.71
N LYS A 440 -0.99 -18.70 19.57
CA LYS A 440 -1.35 -18.63 20.99
C LYS A 440 -2.53 -17.71 21.27
N GLN A 441 -3.07 -17.06 20.24
CA GLN A 441 -4.15 -16.07 20.36
C GLN A 441 -3.83 -14.99 21.41
N GLN A 442 -2.62 -14.42 21.35
CA GLN A 442 -2.16 -13.44 22.31
C GLN A 442 -1.38 -12.31 21.65
N VAL A 443 -1.40 -11.15 22.31
CA VAL A 443 -0.53 -10.02 22.01
C VAL A 443 0.20 -9.61 23.28
N SER A 444 1.49 -9.29 23.16
CA SER A 444 2.31 -8.93 24.32
C SER A 444 3.17 -7.71 24.06
N THR A 445 3.48 -6.98 25.13
CA THR A 445 4.54 -5.98 25.23
C THR A 445 5.56 -6.46 26.28
N ARG A 446 6.47 -5.59 26.70
CA ARG A 446 7.35 -5.88 27.85
C ARG A 446 6.59 -5.98 29.17
N GLU A 447 5.46 -5.26 29.31
CA GLU A 447 4.71 -5.09 30.55
C GLU A 447 3.35 -5.81 30.56
N PHE A 448 2.75 -6.00 29.38
CA PHE A 448 1.40 -6.55 29.23
C PHE A 448 1.40 -7.81 28.39
N THR A 449 0.56 -8.75 28.74
CA THR A 449 0.18 -9.90 27.90
C THR A 449 -1.34 -10.01 27.89
N LEU A 450 -1.94 -9.87 26.71
CA LEU A 450 -3.37 -9.91 26.50
C LEU A 450 -3.73 -11.06 25.56
N ARG A 451 -4.87 -11.67 25.82
CA ARG A 451 -5.40 -12.80 25.03
C ARG A 451 -6.61 -12.38 24.21
N GLN A 452 -6.97 -13.21 23.28
CA GLN A 452 -8.23 -13.07 22.56
C GLN A 452 -9.40 -12.95 23.54
N GLY A 453 -10.27 -11.97 23.32
CA GLY A 453 -11.40 -11.67 24.18
C GLY A 453 -11.12 -10.64 25.28
N ASP A 454 -9.87 -10.34 25.59
CA ASP A 454 -9.54 -9.25 26.53
C ASP A 454 -9.98 -7.91 25.97
N ALA A 455 -10.59 -7.08 26.83
CA ALA A 455 -11.09 -5.77 26.42
C ALA A 455 -9.99 -4.74 26.34
N VAL A 456 -10.00 -3.95 25.27
CA VAL A 456 -9.10 -2.80 25.06
C VAL A 456 -9.86 -1.63 24.46
N THR A 457 -9.29 -0.44 24.59
CA THR A 457 -9.79 0.78 23.95
C THR A 457 -8.73 1.35 23.02
N LEU A 458 -9.15 1.70 21.83
CA LEU A 458 -8.34 2.32 20.79
C LEU A 458 -8.67 3.81 20.72
N ASP A 459 -7.68 4.67 20.92
CA ASP A 459 -7.76 6.10 20.68
C ASP A 459 -7.02 6.44 19.39
N GLY A 460 -7.74 6.44 18.28
CA GLY A 460 -7.20 6.74 16.96
C GLY A 460 -6.84 8.21 16.74
N HIS A 461 -7.28 9.12 17.61
CA HIS A 461 -6.83 10.51 17.57
C HIS A 461 -5.43 10.68 18.13
N ARG A 462 -5.10 9.94 19.20
CA ARG A 462 -3.83 10.06 19.93
C ARG A 462 -2.84 8.94 19.58
N GLY A 463 -3.27 7.93 18.85
CA GLY A 463 -2.46 6.76 18.53
C GLY A 463 -2.19 5.87 19.75
N LEU A 464 -3.17 5.69 20.65
CA LEU A 464 -3.03 4.95 21.89
C LEU A 464 -3.88 3.69 21.90
N LEU A 465 -3.28 2.57 22.32
CA LEU A 465 -3.99 1.36 22.74
C LEU A 465 -4.02 1.33 24.27
N LEU A 466 -5.21 1.36 24.85
CA LEU A 466 -5.48 1.49 26.27
C LEU A 466 -6.05 0.19 26.84
N LEU A 467 -5.74 -0.14 28.09
CA LEU A 467 -6.25 -1.34 28.76
C LEU A 467 -7.72 -1.17 29.16
N GLY A 468 -8.54 -2.17 28.90
CA GLY A 468 -9.95 -2.21 29.28
C GLY A 468 -10.89 -1.50 28.27
N ALA A 469 -12.18 -1.71 28.45
CA ALA A 469 -13.23 -1.01 27.68
C ALA A 469 -13.58 0.31 28.39
N LEU A 470 -13.05 1.41 27.90
CA LEU A 470 -13.33 2.74 28.43
C LEU A 470 -14.63 3.30 27.87
N PRO A 471 -15.32 4.18 28.61
CA PRO A 471 -16.46 4.92 28.07
C PRO A 471 -16.05 5.78 26.89
N LEU A 472 -16.92 5.83 25.88
CA LEU A 472 -16.75 6.65 24.69
C LEU A 472 -17.80 7.75 24.67
N THR A 473 -17.41 8.97 24.28
CA THR A 473 -18.29 10.12 24.10
C THR A 473 -18.33 10.53 22.65
N LEU A 474 -19.42 11.15 22.18
CA LEU A 474 -19.50 11.75 20.86
C LEU A 474 -18.76 13.10 20.86
N SER A 475 -18.01 13.37 19.80
CA SER A 475 -17.37 14.66 19.58
C SER A 475 -18.43 15.78 19.49
N HIS A 476 -18.23 16.88 20.22
CA HIS A 476 -19.10 18.07 20.12
C HIS A 476 -18.81 18.81 18.80
N VAL A 477 -19.61 18.53 17.76
CA VAL A 477 -19.53 19.16 16.43
C VAL A 477 -19.91 20.64 16.46
N GLN A 478 -20.55 21.13 17.54
CA GLN A 478 -21.14 22.49 17.66
C GLN A 478 -20.11 23.62 17.59
N HIS A 479 -18.81 23.37 17.57
CA HIS A 479 -17.78 24.41 17.55
C HIS A 479 -16.76 24.25 16.40
N ASP A 480 -17.06 23.45 15.37
CA ASP A 480 -16.16 23.34 14.22
C ASP A 480 -16.43 24.51 13.25
N ALA A 481 -15.49 25.49 13.27
CA ALA A 481 -15.58 26.71 12.45
C ALA A 481 -15.64 26.43 10.93
N ASP A 482 -15.16 25.27 10.48
CA ASP A 482 -15.17 24.88 9.07
C ASP A 482 -16.54 24.38 8.63
N LEU A 483 -17.29 23.69 9.52
CA LEU A 483 -18.69 23.29 9.28
C LEU A 483 -19.63 24.48 9.25
N SER A 484 -19.44 25.41 10.16
CA SER A 484 -20.28 26.65 10.19
C SER A 484 -20.12 27.50 8.95
N ARG A 485 -18.96 27.46 8.30
CA ARG A 485 -18.67 28.21 7.07
C ARG A 485 -19.25 27.58 5.81
N LEU A 486 -19.44 26.26 5.79
CA LEU A 486 -20.08 25.56 4.65
C LEU A 486 -21.61 25.60 4.74
N SER A 487 -22.19 25.90 5.91
CA SER A 487 -23.65 25.95 6.13
C SER A 487 -24.24 27.37 6.01
N GLY A 488 -23.45 28.40 5.87
CA GLY A 488 -23.85 29.79 5.62
C GLY A 488 -23.61 30.22 4.23
#